data_f2d650c34e003e52136e80b2b45a176d
#
_entry.id   f2d650c34e003e52136e80b2b45a176d
#
_cell.length_a   1.000
_cell.length_b   1.000
_cell.length_c   1.000
_cell.angle_alpha   90.00
_cell.angle_beta   90.00
_cell.angle_gamma   90.00
#
_symmetry.space_group_name_H-M   'P 1'
#
loop_
_entity.id
_entity.type
_entity.pdbx_description
1 polymer ?
#
loop_
_entity_poly.entity_id
_entity_poly.type
_entity_poly.pdbx_seq_one_letter_code
_entity_poly.pdbx_strand_id
1 'polypeptide(L)'
;MNKTRVLLADDHDIVRKGLRYLLGRSPELEIVGEAVDGRQAVKLAEEFDAEIIIMDVGMPLLNGIDAAAQIVKRNAATGVIILSMHGDEDYVLRALSAGVKGYLLKDTVEADLLRAIDAVRKGRPFFSPAVTEVMLEDYMRQLKDKGLQDSYDLLTEREKEILQLLAEGKSNKEVASVLNVSHLTVETHRSNLMQKLNLHSTAEIVLYAVRKKIIS
;
A
#
# COMPACT_ATOMS: atom_id res chain seq x y z
N MET A 1 17.42 -27.18 -13.90
CA MET A 1 16.68 -26.26 -12.99
C MET A 1 15.21 -26.43 -13.31
N ASN A 2 14.34 -26.57 -12.28
CA ASN A 2 12.89 -26.59 -12.52
C ASN A 2 12.46 -25.21 -13.00
N LYS A 3 11.66 -25.19 -14.07
CA LYS A 3 11.04 -23.95 -14.57
C LYS A 3 9.88 -23.54 -13.66
N THR A 4 9.67 -22.24 -13.51
CA THR A 4 8.51 -21.70 -12.79
C THR A 4 7.26 -21.91 -13.63
N ARG A 5 6.26 -22.58 -13.06
CA ARG A 5 4.99 -22.89 -13.73
C ARG A 5 4.05 -21.70 -13.67
N VAL A 6 3.73 -21.14 -14.82
CA VAL A 6 2.91 -19.94 -14.97
C VAL A 6 1.58 -20.28 -15.64
N LEU A 7 0.46 -19.89 -15.02
CA LEU A 7 -0.87 -19.96 -15.59
C LEU A 7 -1.27 -18.57 -16.08
N LEU A 8 -1.83 -18.49 -17.30
CA LEU A 8 -2.40 -17.25 -17.85
C LEU A 8 -3.93 -17.30 -17.76
N ALA A 9 -4.55 -16.25 -17.24
CA ALA A 9 -6.00 -16.16 -17.14
C ALA A 9 -6.47 -14.75 -17.61
N ASP A 10 -7.04 -14.70 -18.79
CA ASP A 10 -7.61 -13.50 -19.42
C ASP A 10 -8.64 -13.98 -20.46
N ASP A 11 -9.78 -13.34 -20.58
CA ASP A 11 -10.81 -13.72 -21.57
C ASP A 11 -10.48 -13.25 -23.00
N HIS A 12 -9.51 -12.32 -23.14
CA HIS A 12 -9.08 -11.80 -24.44
C HIS A 12 -7.94 -12.64 -25.05
N ASP A 13 -8.21 -13.34 -26.13
CA ASP A 13 -7.23 -14.20 -26.81
C ASP A 13 -5.96 -13.46 -27.25
N ILE A 14 -6.10 -12.20 -27.71
CA ILE A 14 -4.97 -11.38 -28.14
C ILE A 14 -4.02 -11.05 -26.99
N VAL A 15 -4.57 -10.81 -25.80
CA VAL A 15 -3.78 -10.54 -24.59
C VAL A 15 -3.01 -11.78 -24.16
N ARG A 16 -3.69 -12.94 -24.11
CA ARG A 16 -3.01 -14.21 -23.77
C ARG A 16 -1.89 -14.54 -24.74
N LYS A 17 -2.09 -14.35 -26.05
CA LYS A 17 -1.04 -14.53 -27.07
C LYS A 17 0.14 -13.58 -26.86
N GLY A 18 -0.12 -12.32 -26.53
CA GLY A 18 0.90 -11.34 -26.21
C GLY A 18 1.72 -11.73 -24.97
N LEU A 19 1.04 -12.13 -23.89
CA LEU A 19 1.67 -12.62 -22.66
C LEU A 19 2.51 -13.87 -22.93
N ARG A 20 1.99 -14.82 -23.70
CA ARG A 20 2.73 -16.01 -24.11
C ARG A 20 4.00 -15.66 -24.88
N TYR A 21 3.94 -14.69 -25.78
CA TYR A 21 5.11 -14.24 -26.53
C TYR A 21 6.16 -13.59 -25.60
N LEU A 22 5.73 -12.71 -24.69
CA LEU A 22 6.62 -12.04 -23.73
C LEU A 22 7.31 -13.07 -22.80
N LEU A 23 6.53 -13.98 -22.22
CA LEU A 23 7.04 -14.98 -21.28
C LEU A 23 7.89 -16.05 -21.95
N GLY A 24 7.59 -16.40 -23.21
CA GLY A 24 8.36 -17.37 -23.99
C GLY A 24 9.81 -16.98 -24.25
N ARG A 25 10.18 -15.71 -24.01
CA ARG A 25 11.56 -15.21 -24.08
C ARG A 25 12.39 -15.54 -22.82
N SER A 26 11.75 -16.02 -21.75
CA SER A 26 12.41 -16.34 -20.48
C SER A 26 12.49 -17.87 -20.32
N PRO A 27 13.68 -18.46 -20.45
CA PRO A 27 13.85 -19.94 -20.45
C PRO A 27 13.53 -20.58 -19.09
N GLU A 28 13.48 -19.77 -18.03
CA GLU A 28 13.16 -20.17 -16.65
C GLU A 28 11.66 -20.24 -16.36
N LEU A 29 10.81 -19.81 -17.30
CA LEU A 29 9.35 -19.85 -17.17
C LEU A 29 8.76 -20.94 -18.06
N GLU A 30 7.66 -21.54 -17.61
CA GLU A 30 6.86 -22.50 -18.36
C GLU A 30 5.39 -22.14 -18.23
N ILE A 31 4.73 -21.87 -19.36
CA ILE A 31 3.29 -21.65 -19.37
C ILE A 31 2.62 -23.03 -19.35
N VAL A 32 2.02 -23.38 -18.20
CA VAL A 32 1.41 -24.69 -17.97
C VAL A 32 -0.05 -24.75 -18.38
N GLY A 33 -0.72 -23.60 -18.54
CA GLY A 33 -2.11 -23.55 -18.96
C GLY A 33 -2.60 -22.15 -19.29
N GLU A 34 -3.78 -22.09 -19.91
CA GLU A 34 -4.51 -20.85 -20.19
C GLU A 34 -5.96 -21.01 -19.76
N ALA A 35 -6.51 -19.99 -19.10
CA ALA A 35 -7.90 -19.90 -18.68
C ALA A 35 -8.58 -18.70 -19.36
N VAL A 36 -9.83 -18.86 -19.74
CA VAL A 36 -10.65 -17.80 -20.36
C VAL A 36 -11.71 -17.24 -19.41
N ASP A 37 -11.79 -17.79 -18.21
CA ASP A 37 -12.66 -17.32 -17.13
C ASP A 37 -12.07 -17.70 -15.76
N GLY A 38 -12.60 -17.07 -14.70
CA GLY A 38 -12.08 -17.26 -13.36
C GLY A 38 -12.33 -18.66 -12.77
N ARG A 39 -13.40 -19.36 -13.18
CA ARG A 39 -13.66 -20.75 -12.73
C ARG A 39 -12.64 -21.71 -13.32
N GLN A 40 -12.34 -21.52 -14.59
CA GLN A 40 -11.30 -22.29 -15.26
C GLN A 40 -9.93 -22.00 -14.64
N ALA A 41 -9.63 -20.72 -14.32
CA ALA A 41 -8.39 -20.35 -13.66
C ALA A 41 -8.21 -21.04 -12.31
N VAL A 42 -9.26 -21.09 -11.46
CA VAL A 42 -9.23 -21.80 -10.17
C VAL A 42 -8.96 -23.29 -10.36
N LYS A 43 -9.64 -23.93 -11.33
CA LYS A 43 -9.46 -25.36 -11.63
C LYS A 43 -8.04 -25.66 -12.11
N LEU A 44 -7.57 -24.94 -13.11
CA LEU A 44 -6.26 -25.19 -13.74
C LEU A 44 -5.09 -24.81 -12.80
N ALA A 45 -5.27 -23.85 -11.90
CA ALA A 45 -4.28 -23.53 -10.88
C ALA A 45 -3.93 -24.73 -10.00
N GLU A 46 -4.95 -25.52 -9.62
CA GLU A 46 -4.80 -26.75 -8.84
C GLU A 46 -4.29 -27.90 -9.70
N GLU A 47 -4.88 -28.10 -10.88
CA GLU A 47 -4.57 -29.22 -11.79
C GLU A 47 -3.09 -29.20 -12.23
N PHE A 48 -2.56 -28.01 -12.54
CA PHE A 48 -1.18 -27.84 -12.99
C PHE A 48 -0.22 -27.42 -11.88
N ASP A 49 -0.67 -27.34 -10.64
CA ASP A 49 0.13 -26.87 -9.51
C ASP A 49 0.90 -25.59 -9.88
N ALA A 50 0.16 -24.58 -10.37
CA ALA A 50 0.74 -23.33 -10.86
C ALA A 50 1.39 -22.54 -9.71
N GLU A 51 2.64 -22.11 -9.91
CA GLU A 51 3.38 -21.35 -8.93
C GLU A 51 3.07 -19.86 -9.02
N ILE A 52 2.83 -19.38 -10.26
CA ILE A 52 2.45 -18.00 -10.55
C ILE A 52 1.25 -17.99 -11.48
N ILE A 53 0.32 -17.11 -11.21
CA ILE A 53 -0.86 -16.89 -12.04
C ILE A 53 -0.92 -15.43 -12.44
N ILE A 54 -0.98 -15.19 -13.74
CA ILE A 54 -1.24 -13.87 -14.31
C ILE A 54 -2.72 -13.80 -14.62
N MET A 55 -3.45 -12.89 -13.95
CA MET A 55 -4.89 -12.91 -13.86
C MET A 55 -5.50 -11.57 -14.29
N ASP A 56 -6.31 -11.57 -15.32
CA ASP A 56 -7.15 -10.41 -15.62
C ASP A 56 -8.28 -10.25 -14.60
N VAL A 57 -8.69 -9.01 -14.33
CA VAL A 57 -9.82 -8.71 -13.43
C VAL A 57 -11.16 -9.01 -14.10
N GLY A 58 -11.32 -8.60 -15.35
CA GLY A 58 -12.59 -8.51 -16.06
C GLY A 58 -13.07 -9.81 -16.73
N MET A 59 -12.90 -10.97 -16.09
CA MET A 59 -13.27 -12.25 -16.69
C MET A 59 -14.74 -12.65 -16.46
N PRO A 60 -15.37 -13.40 -17.39
CA PRO A 60 -16.71 -13.92 -17.23
C PRO A 60 -16.81 -15.05 -16.19
N LEU A 61 -18.03 -15.39 -15.76
CA LEU A 61 -18.40 -16.47 -14.82
C LEU A 61 -17.88 -16.26 -13.39
N LEU A 62 -16.64 -15.86 -13.23
CA LEU A 62 -15.99 -15.51 -11.97
C LEU A 62 -14.91 -14.47 -12.30
N ASN A 63 -15.00 -13.27 -11.70
CA ASN A 63 -13.98 -12.24 -11.93
C ASN A 63 -12.63 -12.64 -11.33
N GLY A 64 -11.55 -12.01 -11.82
CA GLY A 64 -10.20 -12.39 -11.44
C GLY A 64 -9.86 -12.16 -9.97
N ILE A 65 -10.44 -11.17 -9.32
CA ILE A 65 -10.19 -10.90 -7.89
C ILE A 65 -10.80 -12.01 -7.03
N ASP A 66 -12.03 -12.40 -7.32
CA ASP A 66 -12.70 -13.48 -6.59
C ASP A 66 -12.09 -14.85 -6.89
N ALA A 67 -11.60 -15.06 -8.13
CA ALA A 67 -10.81 -16.23 -8.49
C ALA A 67 -9.48 -16.28 -7.72
N ALA A 68 -8.76 -15.15 -7.64
CA ALA A 68 -7.52 -15.01 -6.87
C ALA A 68 -7.74 -15.34 -5.39
N ALA A 69 -8.82 -14.82 -4.77
CA ALA A 69 -9.16 -15.12 -3.38
C ALA A 69 -9.35 -16.63 -3.14
N GLN A 70 -10.04 -17.33 -4.05
CA GLN A 70 -10.23 -18.79 -3.96
C GLN A 70 -8.90 -19.55 -4.09
N ILE A 71 -8.04 -19.14 -5.03
CA ILE A 71 -6.74 -19.78 -5.26
C ILE A 71 -5.84 -19.59 -4.05
N VAL A 72 -5.67 -18.35 -3.58
CA VAL A 72 -4.80 -18.03 -2.43
C VAL A 72 -5.30 -18.71 -1.16
N LYS A 73 -6.62 -18.81 -0.96
CA LYS A 73 -7.21 -19.54 0.18
C LYS A 73 -6.87 -21.03 0.15
N ARG A 74 -6.77 -21.66 -1.03
CA ARG A 74 -6.43 -23.09 -1.17
C ARG A 74 -4.93 -23.31 -1.05
N ASN A 75 -4.13 -22.44 -1.66
CA ASN A 75 -2.67 -22.50 -1.64
C ASN A 75 -2.05 -21.10 -1.52
N ALA A 76 -1.71 -20.70 -0.29
CA ALA A 76 -1.09 -19.40 -0.02
C ALA A 76 0.32 -19.23 -0.62
N ALA A 77 0.95 -20.32 -1.06
CA ALA A 77 2.25 -20.26 -1.75
C ALA A 77 2.11 -19.76 -3.19
N THR A 78 0.97 -19.97 -3.84
CA THR A 78 0.72 -19.49 -5.21
C THR A 78 0.79 -17.97 -5.27
N GLY A 79 1.60 -17.46 -6.18
CA GLY A 79 1.74 -16.04 -6.45
C GLY A 79 0.72 -15.57 -7.50
N VAL A 80 -0.28 -14.79 -7.10
CA VAL A 80 -1.22 -14.20 -8.06
C VAL A 80 -0.79 -12.78 -8.39
N ILE A 81 -0.66 -12.47 -9.68
CA ILE A 81 -0.38 -11.13 -10.23
C ILE A 81 -1.61 -10.71 -11.03
N ILE A 82 -2.28 -9.68 -10.59
CA ILE A 82 -3.42 -9.09 -11.32
C ILE A 82 -2.90 -8.23 -12.47
N LEU A 83 -3.54 -8.35 -13.63
CA LEU A 83 -3.45 -7.40 -14.75
C LEU A 83 -4.78 -6.68 -14.90
N SER A 84 -4.79 -5.37 -14.92
CA SER A 84 -6.02 -4.60 -15.01
C SER A 84 -5.86 -3.35 -15.87
N MET A 85 -6.94 -2.94 -16.53
CA MET A 85 -7.07 -1.60 -17.12
C MET A 85 -7.39 -0.54 -16.05
N HIS A 86 -7.77 -0.98 -14.83
CA HIS A 86 -8.25 -0.13 -13.76
C HIS A 86 -7.20 -0.01 -12.65
N GLY A 87 -6.82 1.24 -12.35
CA GLY A 87 -5.99 1.58 -11.19
C GLY A 87 -6.81 2.14 -10.02
N ASP A 88 -8.16 2.07 -10.12
CA ASP A 88 -9.05 2.63 -9.12
C ASP A 88 -8.91 1.92 -7.78
N GLU A 89 -9.07 2.70 -6.72
CA GLU A 89 -8.87 2.28 -5.34
C GLU A 89 -9.63 1.01 -4.97
N ASP A 90 -10.92 0.92 -5.33
CA ASP A 90 -11.77 -0.23 -4.97
C ASP A 90 -11.23 -1.55 -5.54
N TYR A 91 -10.74 -1.55 -6.78
CA TYR A 91 -10.14 -2.74 -7.40
C TYR A 91 -8.83 -3.13 -6.74
N VAL A 92 -7.97 -2.15 -6.47
CA VAL A 92 -6.67 -2.36 -5.82
C VAL A 92 -6.85 -2.93 -4.41
N LEU A 93 -7.71 -2.31 -3.59
CA LEU A 93 -7.94 -2.74 -2.21
C LEU A 93 -8.59 -4.12 -2.12
N ARG A 94 -9.55 -4.41 -3.01
CA ARG A 94 -10.16 -5.75 -3.10
C ARG A 94 -9.13 -6.81 -3.50
N ALA A 95 -8.27 -6.54 -4.47
CA ALA A 95 -7.21 -7.45 -4.89
C ALA A 95 -6.22 -7.73 -3.74
N LEU A 96 -5.79 -6.69 -3.01
CA LEU A 96 -4.95 -6.83 -1.83
C LEU A 96 -5.62 -7.67 -0.74
N SER A 97 -6.89 -7.43 -0.48
CA SER A 97 -7.69 -8.21 0.49
C SER A 97 -7.83 -9.69 0.07
N ALA A 98 -7.82 -9.96 -1.24
CA ALA A 98 -7.81 -11.32 -1.79
C ALA A 98 -6.44 -12.02 -1.62
N GLY A 99 -5.40 -11.30 -1.18
CA GLY A 99 -4.07 -11.84 -0.93
C GLY A 99 -3.18 -11.95 -2.17
N VAL A 100 -3.46 -11.17 -3.24
CA VAL A 100 -2.59 -11.13 -4.42
C VAL A 100 -1.21 -10.57 -4.06
N LYS A 101 -0.19 -11.05 -4.76
CA LYS A 101 1.20 -10.63 -4.55
C LYS A 101 1.69 -9.63 -5.60
N GLY A 102 0.90 -9.37 -6.64
CA GLY A 102 1.22 -8.38 -7.65
C GLY A 102 -0.03 -7.73 -8.23
N TYR A 103 0.11 -6.46 -8.65
CA TYR A 103 -0.90 -5.73 -9.39
C TYR A 103 -0.22 -4.81 -10.41
N LEU A 104 -0.51 -5.03 -11.69
CA LEU A 104 0.02 -4.28 -12.81
C LEU A 104 -1.11 -3.67 -13.62
N LEU A 105 -0.90 -2.46 -14.11
CA LEU A 105 -1.76 -1.88 -15.12
C LEU A 105 -1.38 -2.44 -16.50
N LYS A 106 -2.37 -2.72 -17.36
CA LYS A 106 -2.15 -3.33 -18.69
C LYS A 106 -1.33 -2.45 -19.64
N ASP A 107 -1.27 -1.15 -19.39
CA ASP A 107 -0.44 -0.20 -20.16
C ASP A 107 1.06 -0.30 -19.85
N THR A 108 1.45 -0.83 -18.68
CA THR A 108 2.86 -0.99 -18.26
C THR A 108 3.36 -2.43 -18.30
N VAL A 109 2.52 -3.38 -18.73
CA VAL A 109 2.80 -4.83 -18.65
C VAL A 109 4.13 -5.22 -19.31
N GLU A 110 4.45 -4.68 -20.50
CA GLU A 110 5.67 -5.06 -21.22
C GLU A 110 6.95 -4.77 -20.42
N ALA A 111 6.98 -3.65 -19.72
CA ALA A 111 8.14 -3.23 -18.92
C ALA A 111 8.25 -3.96 -17.58
N ASP A 112 7.12 -4.25 -16.94
CA ASP A 112 7.09 -4.63 -15.53
C ASP A 112 6.76 -6.11 -15.29
N LEU A 113 6.17 -6.83 -16.25
CA LEU A 113 5.68 -8.19 -16.03
C LEU A 113 6.79 -9.18 -15.60
N LEU A 114 7.92 -9.20 -16.28
CA LEU A 114 9.02 -10.11 -15.93
C LEU A 114 9.63 -9.75 -14.56
N ARG A 115 9.68 -8.47 -14.23
CA ARG A 115 10.13 -7.99 -12.91
C ARG A 115 9.16 -8.40 -11.81
N ALA A 116 7.86 -8.31 -12.08
CA ALA A 116 6.81 -8.73 -11.16
C ALA A 116 6.88 -10.24 -10.89
N ILE A 117 7.02 -11.06 -11.96
CA ILE A 117 7.17 -12.51 -11.84
C ILE A 117 8.40 -12.86 -11.00
N ASP A 118 9.56 -12.25 -11.28
CA ASP A 118 10.79 -12.51 -10.51
C ASP A 118 10.65 -12.11 -9.04
N ALA A 119 10.01 -10.97 -8.74
CA ALA A 119 9.76 -10.52 -7.38
C ALA A 119 8.82 -11.50 -6.64
N VAL A 120 7.69 -11.85 -7.26
CA VAL A 120 6.68 -12.74 -6.66
C VAL A 120 7.22 -14.15 -6.45
N ARG A 121 8.01 -14.68 -7.39
CA ARG A 121 8.73 -15.96 -7.24
C ARG A 121 9.65 -15.98 -6.02
N LYS A 122 10.26 -14.83 -5.69
CA LYS A 122 11.11 -14.65 -4.51
C LYS A 122 10.34 -14.31 -3.24
N GLY A 123 9.01 -14.43 -3.26
CA GLY A 123 8.14 -14.10 -2.14
C GLY A 123 7.96 -12.61 -1.85
N ARG A 124 8.39 -11.72 -2.75
CA ARG A 124 8.26 -10.27 -2.62
C ARG A 124 7.07 -9.76 -3.43
N PRO A 125 6.23 -8.87 -2.88
CA PRO A 125 5.15 -8.27 -3.65
C PRO A 125 5.70 -7.32 -4.72
N PHE A 126 4.92 -7.11 -5.78
CA PHE A 126 5.22 -6.16 -6.84
C PHE A 126 3.96 -5.40 -7.27
N PHE A 127 3.97 -4.09 -7.12
CA PHE A 127 2.88 -3.21 -7.54
C PHE A 127 3.45 -2.13 -8.47
N SER A 128 2.70 -1.79 -9.53
CA SER A 128 3.09 -0.67 -10.39
C SER A 128 3.08 0.64 -9.58
N PRO A 129 3.84 1.68 -10.01
CA PRO A 129 3.92 2.95 -9.26
C PRO A 129 2.55 3.57 -8.99
N ALA A 130 1.67 3.64 -9.99
CA ALA A 130 0.32 4.19 -9.83
C ALA A 130 -0.51 3.40 -8.79
N VAL A 131 -0.40 2.08 -8.76
CA VAL A 131 -1.07 1.23 -7.75
C VAL A 131 -0.51 1.51 -6.36
N THR A 132 0.80 1.72 -6.25
CA THR A 132 1.46 2.05 -4.98
C THR A 132 1.00 3.40 -4.43
N GLU A 133 0.77 4.40 -5.29
CA GLU A 133 0.21 5.69 -4.90
C GLU A 133 -1.19 5.53 -4.28
N VAL A 134 -2.07 4.79 -4.95
CA VAL A 134 -3.43 4.49 -4.44
C VAL A 134 -3.38 3.81 -3.07
N MET A 135 -2.49 2.81 -2.91
CA MET A 135 -2.31 2.12 -1.63
C MET A 135 -1.85 3.07 -0.52
N LEU A 136 -0.94 3.99 -0.83
CA LEU A 136 -0.42 4.96 0.12
C LEU A 136 -1.49 5.97 0.52
N GLU A 137 -2.27 6.48 -0.43
CA GLU A 137 -3.37 7.42 -0.18
C GLU A 137 -4.44 6.79 0.73
N ASP A 138 -4.85 5.56 0.44
CA ASP A 138 -5.81 4.83 1.29
C ASP A 138 -5.25 4.61 2.71
N TYR A 139 -3.99 4.19 2.83
CA TYR A 139 -3.34 4.02 4.12
C TYR A 139 -3.32 5.32 4.92
N MET A 140 -2.94 6.44 4.28
CA MET A 140 -2.94 7.77 4.93
C MET A 140 -4.36 8.20 5.35
N ARG A 141 -5.38 7.91 4.52
CA ARG A 141 -6.78 8.16 4.86
C ARG A 141 -7.22 7.33 6.08
N GLN A 142 -6.92 6.04 6.10
CA GLN A 142 -7.25 5.17 7.24
C GLN A 142 -6.57 5.61 8.54
N LEU A 143 -5.33 6.11 8.48
CA LEU A 143 -4.66 6.68 9.64
C LEU A 143 -5.40 7.92 10.17
N LYS A 144 -5.88 8.78 9.27
CA LYS A 144 -6.70 9.95 9.64
C LYS A 144 -8.02 9.55 10.29
N ASP A 145 -8.75 8.62 9.65
CA ASP A 145 -10.08 8.18 10.10
C ASP A 145 -10.03 7.43 11.44
N LYS A 146 -8.94 6.70 11.70
CA LYS A 146 -8.73 6.00 12.98
C LYS A 146 -8.20 6.92 14.09
N GLY A 147 -8.07 8.23 13.85
CA GLY A 147 -7.47 9.16 14.81
C GLY A 147 -6.01 8.83 15.14
N LEU A 148 -5.37 8.00 14.31
CA LEU A 148 -3.95 7.66 14.40
C LEU A 148 -3.06 8.72 13.71
N GLN A 149 -3.67 9.85 13.29
CA GLN A 149 -2.92 11.03 12.94
C GLN A 149 -2.09 11.40 14.17
N ASP A 150 -0.81 11.56 13.98
CA ASP A 150 0.03 12.03 15.08
C ASP A 150 -0.58 13.33 15.61
N SER A 151 -0.94 13.34 16.88
CA SER A 151 -1.52 14.53 17.50
C SER A 151 -0.64 15.78 17.29
N TYR A 152 0.67 15.57 17.02
CA TYR A 152 1.60 16.62 16.63
C TYR A 152 1.25 17.27 15.29
N ASP A 153 0.69 16.53 14.33
CA ASP A 153 0.29 17.05 13.01
C ASP A 153 -0.97 17.94 13.09
N LEU A 154 -1.72 17.88 14.20
CA LEU A 154 -2.83 18.77 14.48
C LEU A 154 -2.38 20.19 14.88
N LEU A 155 -1.10 20.35 15.21
CA LEU A 155 -0.55 21.63 15.61
C LEU A 155 -0.22 22.48 14.39
N THR A 156 -0.54 23.77 14.48
CA THR A 156 -0.03 24.78 13.54
C THR A 156 1.49 24.93 13.72
N GLU A 157 2.17 25.48 12.73
CA GLU A 157 3.62 25.75 12.81
C GLU A 157 3.97 26.58 14.05
N ARG A 158 3.12 27.55 14.37
CA ARG A 158 3.31 28.40 15.57
C ARG A 158 3.14 27.62 16.88
N GLU A 159 2.21 26.69 16.92
CA GLU A 159 2.01 25.85 18.10
C GLU A 159 3.16 24.83 18.26
N LYS A 160 3.77 24.35 17.17
CA LYS A 160 4.97 23.51 17.19
C LYS A 160 6.18 24.23 17.73
N GLU A 161 6.43 25.49 17.28
CA GLU A 161 7.51 26.34 17.81
C GLU A 161 7.34 26.58 19.32
N ILE A 162 6.13 26.91 19.76
CA ILE A 162 5.84 27.15 21.16
C ILE A 162 5.98 25.87 21.99
N LEU A 163 5.48 24.74 21.49
CA LEU A 163 5.64 23.43 22.13
C LEU A 163 7.12 23.12 22.39
N GLN A 164 7.98 23.27 21.37
CA GLN A 164 9.41 23.01 21.50
C GLN A 164 10.06 23.92 22.55
N LEU A 165 9.84 25.22 22.48
CA LEU A 165 10.43 26.19 23.43
C LEU A 165 9.98 25.94 24.88
N LEU A 166 8.71 25.59 25.09
CA LEU A 166 8.20 25.21 26.42
C LEU A 166 8.84 23.91 26.92
N ALA A 167 9.02 22.92 26.02
CA ALA A 167 9.67 21.65 26.35
C ALA A 167 11.15 21.82 26.66
N GLU A 168 11.83 22.81 26.08
CA GLU A 168 13.19 23.23 26.42
C GLU A 168 13.27 23.97 27.75
N GLY A 169 12.17 24.12 28.47
CA GLY A 169 12.12 24.74 29.80
C GLY A 169 11.93 26.27 29.84
N LYS A 170 11.63 26.92 28.69
CA LYS A 170 11.37 28.36 28.65
C LYS A 170 10.01 28.70 29.25
N SER A 171 9.94 29.77 29.99
CA SER A 171 8.68 30.38 30.48
C SER A 171 7.90 31.04 29.34
N ASN A 172 6.60 31.26 29.50
CA ASN A 172 5.78 31.95 28.51
C ASN A 172 6.35 33.37 28.16
N LYS A 173 7.02 34.07 29.10
CA LYS A 173 7.66 35.34 28.84
C LYS A 173 8.88 35.24 27.94
N GLU A 174 9.71 34.22 28.18
CA GLU A 174 10.89 33.93 27.36
C GLU A 174 10.50 33.50 25.96
N VAL A 175 9.47 32.63 25.85
CA VAL A 175 8.89 32.24 24.55
C VAL A 175 8.37 33.44 23.79
N ALA A 176 7.64 34.35 24.46
CA ALA A 176 7.14 35.60 23.87
C ALA A 176 8.28 36.46 23.32
N SER A 177 9.38 36.59 24.11
CA SER A 177 10.57 37.31 23.68
C SER A 177 11.25 36.68 22.48
N VAL A 178 11.45 35.34 22.48
CA VAL A 178 12.10 34.62 21.38
C VAL A 178 11.30 34.72 20.08
N LEU A 179 9.99 34.62 20.19
CA LEU A 179 9.09 34.61 19.04
C LEU A 179 8.58 36.01 18.63
N ASN A 180 9.00 37.03 19.35
CA ASN A 180 8.63 38.44 19.14
C ASN A 180 7.10 38.67 19.10
N VAL A 181 6.39 38.11 20.09
CA VAL A 181 4.93 38.22 20.24
C VAL A 181 4.56 38.63 21.67
N SER A 182 3.28 38.94 21.92
CA SER A 182 2.82 39.22 23.27
C SER A 182 2.76 37.98 24.16
N HIS A 183 2.93 38.14 25.46
CA HIS A 183 2.75 37.05 26.42
C HIS A 183 1.34 36.39 26.30
N LEU A 184 0.31 37.20 26.11
CA LEU A 184 -1.06 36.74 25.93
C LEU A 184 -1.20 35.87 24.68
N THR A 185 -0.49 36.19 23.59
CA THR A 185 -0.46 35.38 22.36
C THR A 185 0.12 33.97 22.64
N VAL A 186 1.22 33.91 23.43
CA VAL A 186 1.82 32.62 23.81
C VAL A 186 0.86 31.83 24.69
N GLU A 187 0.18 32.45 25.65
CA GLU A 187 -0.81 31.76 26.49
C GLU A 187 -1.95 31.17 25.68
N THR A 188 -2.45 31.90 24.69
CA THR A 188 -3.51 31.43 23.80
C THR A 188 -3.06 30.20 23.00
N HIS A 189 -1.89 30.29 22.35
CA HIS A 189 -1.35 29.12 21.59
C HIS A 189 -1.03 27.93 22.49
N ARG A 190 -0.49 28.18 23.69
CA ARG A 190 -0.24 27.15 24.69
C ARG A 190 -1.53 26.43 25.09
N SER A 191 -2.61 27.18 25.37
CA SER A 191 -3.90 26.59 25.67
C SER A 191 -4.42 25.72 24.53
N ASN A 192 -4.34 26.22 23.29
CA ASN A 192 -4.79 25.48 22.09
C ASN A 192 -3.98 24.21 21.85
N LEU A 193 -2.64 24.28 21.93
CA LEU A 193 -1.80 23.07 21.74
C LEU A 193 -2.05 22.02 22.83
N MET A 194 -2.21 22.47 24.09
CA MET A 194 -2.52 21.57 25.20
C MET A 194 -3.87 20.88 25.01
N GLN A 195 -4.89 21.59 24.53
CA GLN A 195 -6.19 21.04 24.20
C GLN A 195 -6.08 20.03 23.03
N LYS A 196 -5.38 20.38 21.94
CA LYS A 196 -5.19 19.51 20.77
C LYS A 196 -4.45 18.22 21.11
N LEU A 197 -3.46 18.31 22.02
CA LEU A 197 -2.63 17.19 22.44
C LEU A 197 -3.18 16.45 23.67
N ASN A 198 -4.30 16.92 24.23
CA ASN A 198 -4.87 16.43 25.50
C ASN A 198 -3.84 16.42 26.65
N LEU A 199 -3.09 17.52 26.80
CA LEU A 199 -2.09 17.71 27.84
C LEU A 199 -2.65 18.69 28.89
N HIS A 200 -2.31 18.48 30.17
CA HIS A 200 -2.87 19.24 31.28
C HIS A 200 -1.81 19.96 32.13
N SER A 201 -0.52 19.71 31.88
CA SER A 201 0.57 20.29 32.62
C SER A 201 1.83 20.56 31.77
N THR A 202 2.73 21.44 32.24
CA THR A 202 4.03 21.64 31.60
C THR A 202 4.87 20.36 31.60
N ALA A 203 4.79 19.58 32.66
CA ALA A 203 5.50 18.30 32.74
C ALA A 203 5.05 17.34 31.62
N GLU A 204 3.76 17.32 31.32
CA GLU A 204 3.23 16.53 30.21
C GLU A 204 3.68 17.05 28.84
N ILE A 205 3.86 18.36 28.66
CA ILE A 205 4.47 18.95 27.46
C ILE A 205 5.88 18.41 27.26
N VAL A 206 6.70 18.41 28.31
CA VAL A 206 8.08 17.90 28.26
C VAL A 206 8.10 16.41 27.94
N LEU A 207 7.31 15.60 28.65
CA LEU A 207 7.22 14.17 28.40
C LEU A 207 6.74 13.85 26.97
N TYR A 208 5.78 14.60 26.46
CA TYR A 208 5.30 14.47 25.09
C TYR A 208 6.42 14.76 24.10
N ALA A 209 7.14 15.88 24.27
CA ALA A 209 8.22 16.28 23.38
C ALA A 209 9.39 15.27 23.37
N VAL A 210 9.75 14.70 24.53
CA VAL A 210 10.75 13.63 24.61
C VAL A 210 10.28 12.37 23.88
N ARG A 211 9.03 11.91 24.11
CA ARG A 211 8.47 10.75 23.42
C ARG A 211 8.44 10.91 21.91
N LYS A 212 8.15 12.12 21.43
CA LYS A 212 8.12 12.47 20.01
C LYS A 212 9.50 12.82 19.44
N LYS A 213 10.56 12.74 20.24
CA LYS A 213 11.94 13.10 19.85
C LYS A 213 12.07 14.53 19.31
N ILE A 214 11.24 15.46 19.82
CA ILE A 214 11.30 16.88 19.49
C ILE A 214 12.47 17.51 20.27
N ILE A 215 12.69 17.05 21.50
CA ILE A 215 13.85 17.36 22.33
C ILE A 215 14.51 16.05 22.79
N SER A 216 15.79 16.13 23.16
CA SER A 216 16.61 15.01 23.66
C SER A 216 16.76 15.05 25.17
#